data_e625bf533d5bacab3259f21e652ee6f4
#
_entry.id   e625bf533d5bacab3259f21e652ee6f4
#
_cell.length_a   1.000
_cell.length_b   1.000
_cell.length_c   1.000
_cell.angle_alpha   90.00
_cell.angle_beta   90.00
_cell.angle_gamma   90.00
#
_symmetry.space_group_name_H-M   'P 1'
#
loop_
_entity.id
_entity.type
_entity.pdbx_description
1 polymer ?
#
loop_
_entity_poly.entity_id
_entity_poly.type
_entity_poly.pdbx_seq_one_letter_code
_entity_poly.pdbx_strand_id
1 'polypeptide(L)'
;MSLKSRSLHKEKLNRIVRLTLIGWISVAAVARAGDLQFESGPQRIHLIELFTSQGCSSCPPAEVWLSKLKSEPGLWKDFVPLAFHVDYWDRLGWRDPFASKEWTARQYLYSANWKSESVYTPCFVLDGREWMGRSVPPPSNDKPGVLKVSVVNEKMVATFAQTNGGANDLYIATLGFDLNTKVGAGENSGRNLAQDFVVLSLAKQKMPSGQAELNFNSDSRARAVAAWVTASNQIEPIQAVGGWLR
;
A
#
# COMPACT_ATOMS: atom_id res chain seq x y z
N MET A 1 94.19 11.75 -30.04
CA MET A 1 94.67 11.72 -28.64
C MET A 1 93.54 11.75 -27.68
N SER A 2 93.45 10.70 -26.84
CA SER A 2 92.85 10.56 -25.52
C SER A 2 91.29 10.61 -25.43
N LEU A 3 90.64 9.48 -25.38
CA LEU A 3 89.87 8.77 -24.34
C LEU A 3 89.38 9.60 -23.19
N LYS A 4 88.01 9.58 -22.93
CA LYS A 4 87.49 9.07 -21.69
C LYS A 4 85.96 8.80 -21.76
N SER A 5 85.67 7.57 -21.54
CA SER A 5 84.36 6.97 -21.18
C SER A 5 83.80 7.61 -19.91
N ARG A 6 82.47 7.82 -19.86
CA ARG A 6 81.73 7.81 -18.62
C ARG A 6 80.29 7.25 -18.80
N SER A 7 80.14 6.18 -18.12
CA SER A 7 79.00 5.44 -17.67
C SER A 7 77.63 6.19 -17.59
N LEU A 8 76.63 5.67 -18.27
CA LEU A 8 75.21 6.01 -18.09
C LEU A 8 74.61 5.17 -16.99
N HIS A 9 74.26 5.86 -15.90
CA HIS A 9 73.48 5.29 -14.83
C HIS A 9 71.99 5.19 -15.27
N LYS A 10 71.49 3.96 -15.30
CA LYS A 10 70.08 3.67 -15.53
C LYS A 10 69.32 3.88 -14.20
N GLU A 11 68.62 4.99 -14.05
CA GLU A 11 67.61 5.12 -13.05
C GLU A 11 66.30 4.45 -13.50
N LYS A 12 65.97 3.35 -12.89
CA LYS A 12 64.67 2.71 -13.03
C LYS A 12 63.69 3.47 -12.16
N LEU A 13 62.80 4.21 -12.78
CA LEU A 13 61.69 4.88 -12.09
C LEU A 13 60.60 3.81 -11.85
N ASN A 14 60.53 3.26 -10.66
CA ASN A 14 59.45 2.41 -10.20
C ASN A 14 58.18 3.25 -9.97
N ARG A 15 57.27 3.25 -10.94
CA ARG A 15 55.88 3.73 -10.72
C ARG A 15 55.12 2.65 -9.98
N ILE A 16 54.96 2.85 -8.66
CA ILE A 16 54.04 2.08 -7.85
C ILE A 16 52.61 2.55 -8.20
N VAL A 17 51.90 1.77 -9.01
CA VAL A 17 50.46 1.95 -9.22
C VAL A 17 49.75 1.41 -8.00
N ARG A 18 49.30 2.31 -7.12
CA ARG A 18 48.39 1.96 -6.03
C ARG A 18 47.01 1.75 -6.62
N LEU A 19 46.63 0.50 -6.88
CA LEU A 19 45.26 0.13 -7.11
C LEU A 19 44.49 0.27 -5.76
N THR A 20 43.74 1.34 -5.61
CA THR A 20 42.73 1.44 -4.56
C THR A 20 41.55 0.55 -4.98
N LEU A 21 41.50 -0.66 -4.43
CA LEU A 21 40.30 -1.49 -4.45
C LEU A 21 39.25 -0.79 -3.57
N ILE A 22 38.32 -0.08 -4.21
CA ILE A 22 37.07 0.37 -3.57
C ILE A 22 36.22 -0.89 -3.47
N GLY A 23 36.33 -1.57 -2.34
CA GLY A 23 35.44 -2.68 -2.00
C GLY A 23 34.02 -2.16 -1.84
N TRP A 24 33.14 -2.48 -2.78
CA TRP A 24 31.71 -2.36 -2.60
C TRP A 24 31.30 -3.37 -1.54
N ILE A 25 31.13 -2.93 -0.31
CA ILE A 25 30.50 -3.73 0.73
C ILE A 25 29.01 -3.76 0.38
N SER A 26 28.61 -4.77 -0.36
CA SER A 26 27.20 -5.12 -0.49
C SER A 26 26.75 -5.59 0.91
N VAL A 27 26.10 -4.71 1.66
CA VAL A 27 25.38 -5.08 2.86
C VAL A 27 24.19 -5.91 2.39
N ALA A 28 24.37 -7.22 2.30
CA ALA A 28 23.28 -8.15 2.17
C ALA A 28 22.44 -8.01 3.46
N ALA A 29 21.25 -7.45 3.37
CA ALA A 29 20.29 -7.46 4.46
C ALA A 29 19.97 -8.93 4.76
N VAL A 30 20.47 -9.43 5.89
CA VAL A 30 20.12 -10.77 6.39
C VAL A 30 18.69 -10.66 6.89
N ALA A 31 17.73 -11.13 6.09
CA ALA A 31 16.34 -11.27 6.52
C ALA A 31 16.33 -12.18 7.77
N ARG A 32 15.91 -11.62 8.90
CA ARG A 32 15.70 -12.39 10.13
C ARG A 32 14.38 -13.15 10.00
N ALA A 33 14.31 -14.36 10.54
CA ALA A 33 13.07 -15.10 10.70
C ALA A 33 12.09 -14.26 11.56
N GLY A 34 11.11 -13.61 10.91
CA GLY A 34 10.19 -12.64 11.52
C GLY A 34 9.88 -11.44 10.63
N ASP A 35 10.75 -11.13 9.66
CA ASP A 35 10.53 -10.01 8.74
C ASP A 35 9.44 -10.39 7.72
N LEU A 36 8.39 -9.55 7.64
CA LEU A 36 7.35 -9.68 6.62
C LEU A 36 7.76 -8.86 5.40
N GLN A 37 7.60 -9.45 4.22
CA GLN A 37 7.89 -8.77 2.97
C GLN A 37 6.74 -9.01 1.99
N PHE A 38 6.31 -7.92 1.33
CA PHE A 38 5.29 -7.90 0.31
C PHE A 38 5.85 -7.24 -0.95
N GLU A 39 5.62 -7.83 -2.11
CA GLU A 39 6.10 -7.32 -3.40
C GLU A 39 5.01 -7.46 -4.46
N SER A 40 4.72 -6.38 -5.19
CA SER A 40 3.66 -6.35 -6.19
C SER A 40 4.00 -7.08 -7.50
N GLY A 41 5.27 -7.30 -7.79
CA GLY A 41 5.67 -7.59 -9.17
C GLY A 41 5.56 -6.35 -10.08
N PRO A 42 5.86 -6.49 -11.40
CA PRO A 42 5.84 -5.35 -12.31
C PRO A 42 4.43 -4.96 -12.79
N GLN A 43 3.48 -5.91 -12.86
CA GLN A 43 2.10 -5.63 -13.25
C GLN A 43 1.38 -4.86 -12.16
N ARG A 44 0.43 -4.00 -12.58
CA ARG A 44 -0.43 -3.30 -11.63
C ARG A 44 -1.29 -4.30 -10.87
N ILE A 45 -1.27 -4.22 -9.55
CA ILE A 45 -2.26 -4.83 -8.69
C ILE A 45 -3.38 -3.81 -8.48
N HIS A 46 -4.63 -4.18 -8.78
CA HIS A 46 -5.78 -3.32 -8.63
C HIS A 46 -6.05 -2.99 -7.17
N LEU A 47 -6.38 -1.74 -6.86
CA LEU A 47 -6.90 -1.35 -5.57
C LEU A 47 -8.42 -1.25 -5.64
N ILE A 48 -9.11 -2.08 -4.83
CA ILE A 48 -10.57 -2.08 -4.70
C ILE A 48 -10.91 -1.43 -3.37
N GLU A 49 -11.59 -0.30 -3.37
CA GLU A 49 -12.05 0.37 -2.16
C GLU A 49 -13.57 0.32 -2.10
N LEU A 50 -14.11 -0.08 -0.97
CA LEU A 50 -15.53 -0.01 -0.65
C LEU A 50 -15.75 1.03 0.43
N PHE A 51 -16.51 2.08 0.14
CA PHE A 51 -17.03 2.98 1.16
C PHE A 51 -18.38 2.45 1.65
N THR A 52 -18.48 2.16 2.95
CA THR A 52 -19.59 1.45 3.58
C THR A 52 -19.89 2.01 4.98
N SER A 53 -20.95 1.53 5.60
CA SER A 53 -21.26 1.79 7.01
C SER A 53 -22.23 0.74 7.56
N GLN A 54 -22.06 0.37 8.81
CA GLN A 54 -23.04 -0.47 9.53
C GLN A 54 -24.41 0.19 9.69
N GLY A 55 -24.47 1.53 9.57
CA GLY A 55 -25.75 2.28 9.60
C GLY A 55 -26.54 2.23 8.29
N CYS A 56 -25.96 1.79 7.20
CA CYS A 56 -26.53 1.80 5.84
C CYS A 56 -27.16 0.43 5.52
N SER A 57 -28.47 0.36 5.28
CA SER A 57 -29.18 -0.90 5.03
C SER A 57 -28.88 -1.55 3.68
N SER A 58 -28.44 -0.78 2.70
CA SER A 58 -28.02 -1.26 1.38
C SER A 58 -26.55 -1.72 1.31
N CYS A 59 -25.78 -1.49 2.38
CA CYS A 59 -24.34 -1.81 2.41
C CYS A 59 -24.02 -3.31 2.60
N PRO A 60 -24.74 -4.10 3.43
CA PRO A 60 -24.36 -5.48 3.71
C PRO A 60 -24.18 -6.40 2.48
N PRO A 61 -24.98 -6.29 1.40
CA PRO A 61 -24.70 -7.09 0.19
C PRO A 61 -23.35 -6.77 -0.46
N ALA A 62 -22.89 -5.50 -0.42
CA ALA A 62 -21.60 -5.10 -0.93
C ALA A 62 -20.46 -5.62 -0.04
N GLU A 63 -20.62 -5.58 1.28
CA GLU A 63 -19.69 -6.13 2.25
C GLU A 63 -19.52 -7.65 2.09
N VAL A 64 -20.64 -8.38 1.91
CA VAL A 64 -20.63 -9.82 1.63
C VAL A 64 -19.92 -10.13 0.31
N TRP A 65 -20.10 -9.31 -0.72
CA TRP A 65 -19.37 -9.47 -1.98
C TRP A 65 -17.86 -9.25 -1.76
N LEU A 66 -17.46 -8.18 -1.05
CA LEU A 66 -16.06 -7.91 -0.75
C LEU A 66 -15.44 -9.06 0.06
N SER A 67 -16.15 -9.58 1.07
CA SER A 67 -15.69 -10.70 1.91
C SER A 67 -15.38 -11.97 1.11
N LYS A 68 -16.12 -12.24 0.01
CA LYS A 68 -15.84 -13.39 -0.87
C LYS A 68 -14.48 -13.31 -1.53
N LEU A 69 -13.93 -12.11 -1.70
CA LEU A 69 -12.60 -11.91 -2.28
C LEU A 69 -11.48 -12.56 -1.46
N LYS A 70 -11.72 -12.90 -0.17
CA LYS A 70 -10.79 -13.68 0.66
C LYS A 70 -10.42 -15.02 0.02
N SER A 71 -11.33 -15.63 -0.71
CA SER A 71 -11.17 -16.96 -1.33
C SER A 71 -10.77 -16.90 -2.79
N GLU A 72 -10.64 -15.71 -3.37
CA GLU A 72 -10.28 -15.56 -4.77
C GLU A 72 -8.77 -15.78 -4.98
N PRO A 73 -8.36 -16.55 -6.02
CA PRO A 73 -6.95 -16.83 -6.28
C PRO A 73 -6.10 -15.60 -6.58
N GLY A 74 -6.74 -14.49 -7.00
CA GLY A 74 -6.09 -13.22 -7.31
C GLY A 74 -5.85 -12.31 -6.10
N LEU A 75 -6.33 -12.68 -4.90
CA LEU A 75 -6.12 -11.88 -3.70
C LEU A 75 -4.62 -11.64 -3.45
N TRP A 76 -4.25 -10.37 -3.20
CA TRP A 76 -2.88 -9.86 -3.03
C TRP A 76 -1.98 -9.96 -4.27
N LYS A 77 -2.42 -10.66 -5.30
CA LYS A 77 -1.65 -10.86 -6.55
C LYS A 77 -2.19 -9.98 -7.68
N ASP A 78 -3.51 -9.96 -7.87
CA ASP A 78 -4.18 -9.25 -8.95
C ASP A 78 -4.96 -8.04 -8.41
N PHE A 79 -5.37 -8.09 -7.14
CA PHE A 79 -6.11 -7.01 -6.46
C PHE A 79 -5.91 -7.00 -4.95
N VAL A 80 -6.10 -5.82 -4.36
CA VAL A 80 -6.04 -5.52 -2.92
C VAL A 80 -7.35 -4.87 -2.51
N PRO A 81 -8.24 -5.55 -1.74
CA PRO A 81 -9.50 -4.98 -1.28
C PRO A 81 -9.35 -4.21 0.03
N LEU A 82 -10.13 -3.13 0.19
CA LEU A 82 -10.22 -2.28 1.37
C LEU A 82 -11.68 -1.91 1.65
N ALA A 83 -12.11 -1.93 2.91
CA ALA A 83 -13.39 -1.40 3.35
C ALA A 83 -13.19 -0.19 4.26
N PHE A 84 -13.63 0.97 3.82
CA PHE A 84 -13.62 2.22 4.56
C PHE A 84 -15.01 2.51 5.12
N HIS A 85 -15.15 2.47 6.44
CA HIS A 85 -16.41 2.76 7.12
C HIS A 85 -16.57 4.25 7.33
N VAL A 86 -17.54 4.87 6.65
CA VAL A 86 -17.82 6.30 6.74
C VAL A 86 -18.70 6.64 7.94
N ASP A 87 -18.52 7.83 8.53
CA ASP A 87 -19.17 8.23 9.77
C ASP A 87 -20.49 9.00 9.61
N TYR A 88 -20.87 9.40 8.40
CA TYR A 88 -22.05 10.23 8.20
C TYR A 88 -23.40 9.48 8.42
N TRP A 89 -23.36 8.15 8.57
CA TRP A 89 -24.51 7.35 8.99
C TRP A 89 -24.71 7.27 10.50
N ASP A 90 -23.69 7.61 11.31
CA ASP A 90 -23.74 7.56 12.78
C ASP A 90 -24.86 8.43 13.37
N ARG A 91 -25.31 9.44 12.63
CA ARG A 91 -26.44 10.31 12.97
C ARG A 91 -27.78 9.58 13.14
N LEU A 92 -27.89 8.32 12.66
CA LEU A 92 -29.08 7.47 12.83
C LEU A 92 -29.10 6.72 14.16
N GLY A 93 -28.25 7.08 15.12
CA GLY A 93 -28.22 6.54 16.48
C GLY A 93 -27.35 5.31 16.68
N TRP A 94 -26.63 4.83 15.65
CA TRP A 94 -25.62 3.80 15.76
C TRP A 94 -24.26 4.35 15.36
N ARG A 95 -23.33 4.34 16.30
CA ARG A 95 -21.94 4.68 16.03
C ARG A 95 -21.22 3.43 15.53
N ASP A 96 -20.85 3.42 14.26
CA ASP A 96 -20.09 2.34 13.65
C ASP A 96 -18.67 2.29 14.26
N PRO A 97 -18.26 1.19 14.93
CA PRO A 97 -16.97 1.10 15.61
C PRO A 97 -15.75 1.18 14.68
N PHE A 98 -15.96 1.07 13.37
CA PHE A 98 -14.91 1.15 12.35
C PHE A 98 -14.95 2.46 11.58
N ALA A 99 -15.97 3.28 11.78
CA ALA A 99 -16.13 4.55 11.07
C ALA A 99 -15.10 5.59 11.51
N SER A 100 -14.65 6.38 10.56
CA SER A 100 -13.75 7.50 10.78
C SER A 100 -14.08 8.67 9.87
N LYS A 101 -13.91 9.89 10.39
CA LYS A 101 -13.98 11.12 9.59
C LYS A 101 -12.92 11.14 8.49
N GLU A 102 -11.77 10.50 8.71
CA GLU A 102 -10.72 10.38 7.70
C GLU A 102 -11.19 9.56 6.50
N TRP A 103 -11.97 8.51 6.73
CA TRP A 103 -12.53 7.69 5.65
C TRP A 103 -13.59 8.45 4.86
N THR A 104 -14.44 9.19 5.54
CA THR A 104 -15.40 10.10 4.93
C THR A 104 -14.68 11.18 4.11
N ALA A 105 -13.62 11.80 4.65
CA ALA A 105 -12.82 12.77 3.91
C ALA A 105 -12.15 12.17 2.66
N ARG A 106 -11.66 10.91 2.74
CA ARG A 106 -11.13 10.20 1.57
C ARG A 106 -12.18 10.01 0.48
N GLN A 107 -13.42 9.66 0.84
CA GLN A 107 -14.52 9.55 -0.13
C GLN A 107 -14.83 10.90 -0.79
N TYR A 108 -14.82 11.99 -0.02
CA TYR A 108 -15.01 13.34 -0.58
C TYR A 108 -13.89 13.74 -1.55
N LEU A 109 -12.64 13.31 -1.33
CA LEU A 109 -11.55 13.54 -2.29
C LEU A 109 -11.84 12.85 -3.63
N TYR A 110 -12.39 11.63 -3.61
CA TYR A 110 -12.81 10.95 -4.83
C TYR A 110 -13.97 11.68 -5.51
N SER A 111 -15.01 12.04 -4.76
CA SER A 111 -16.16 12.82 -5.27
C SER A 111 -15.70 14.09 -5.97
N ALA A 112 -14.78 14.84 -5.33
CA ALA A 112 -14.21 16.06 -5.91
C ALA A 112 -13.42 15.79 -7.20
N ASN A 113 -12.61 14.72 -7.21
CA ASN A 113 -11.82 14.31 -8.39
C ASN A 113 -12.72 13.92 -9.58
N TRP A 114 -13.85 13.28 -9.30
CA TRP A 114 -14.84 12.90 -10.32
C TRP A 114 -15.80 14.04 -10.69
N LYS A 115 -15.71 15.19 -10.01
CA LYS A 115 -16.64 16.32 -10.15
C LYS A 115 -18.09 15.92 -9.82
N SER A 116 -18.26 15.00 -8.86
CA SER A 116 -19.55 14.60 -8.32
C SER A 116 -19.95 15.57 -7.20
N GLU A 117 -21.23 15.89 -7.10
CA GLU A 117 -21.77 16.77 -6.06
C GLU A 117 -22.13 16.03 -4.78
N SER A 118 -22.06 14.69 -4.78
CA SER A 118 -22.51 13.86 -3.66
C SER A 118 -21.62 12.66 -3.42
N VAL A 119 -21.66 12.13 -2.19
CA VAL A 119 -21.12 10.85 -1.77
C VAL A 119 -22.26 9.93 -1.34
N TYR A 120 -22.08 8.64 -1.48
CA TYR A 120 -23.09 7.64 -1.13
C TYR A 120 -22.44 6.33 -0.68
N THR A 121 -23.23 5.47 -0.05
CA THR A 121 -22.86 4.09 0.29
C THR A 121 -23.95 3.11 -0.15
N PRO A 122 -23.56 1.87 -0.52
CA PRO A 122 -22.20 1.43 -0.73
C PRO A 122 -21.63 2.03 -2.03
N CYS A 123 -20.37 2.52 -1.98
CA CYS A 123 -19.68 3.05 -3.15
C CYS A 123 -18.37 2.26 -3.35
N PHE A 124 -18.23 1.62 -4.50
CA PHE A 124 -16.99 0.98 -4.91
C PHE A 124 -16.12 1.91 -5.75
N VAL A 125 -14.82 1.81 -5.51
CA VAL A 125 -13.78 2.49 -6.28
C VAL A 125 -12.77 1.46 -6.75
N LEU A 126 -12.47 1.43 -8.04
CA LEU A 126 -11.43 0.61 -8.64
C LEU A 126 -10.36 1.54 -9.23
N ASP A 127 -9.14 1.45 -8.71
CA ASP A 127 -7.99 2.25 -9.16
C ASP A 127 -8.30 3.76 -9.24
N GLY A 128 -9.02 4.29 -8.27
CA GLY A 128 -9.37 5.71 -8.21
C GLY A 128 -10.63 6.11 -8.99
N ARG A 129 -11.31 5.19 -9.67
CA ARG A 129 -12.52 5.45 -10.45
C ARG A 129 -13.74 4.79 -9.84
N GLU A 130 -14.88 5.47 -9.90
CA GLU A 130 -16.14 4.88 -9.51
C GLU A 130 -16.40 3.57 -10.28
N TRP A 131 -16.81 2.54 -9.55
CA TRP A 131 -16.96 1.20 -10.12
C TRP A 131 -18.20 0.48 -9.57
N MET A 132 -18.92 -0.20 -10.44
CA MET A 132 -20.20 -0.86 -10.05
C MET A 132 -20.04 -2.17 -9.30
N GLY A 133 -18.80 -2.70 -9.15
CA GLY A 133 -18.48 -3.81 -8.26
C GLY A 133 -19.20 -5.12 -8.53
N ARG A 134 -19.36 -5.54 -9.79
CA ARG A 134 -20.16 -6.75 -10.12
C ARG A 134 -19.36 -8.01 -10.39
N SER A 135 -18.06 -7.88 -10.63
CA SER A 135 -17.17 -9.02 -10.93
C SER A 135 -15.76 -8.72 -10.44
N VAL A 136 -14.97 -9.76 -10.19
CA VAL A 136 -13.55 -9.59 -9.90
C VAL A 136 -12.87 -8.97 -11.14
N PRO A 137 -12.10 -7.87 -10.99
CA PRO A 137 -11.41 -7.29 -12.14
C PRO A 137 -10.38 -8.28 -12.69
N PRO A 138 -10.23 -8.38 -14.03
CA PRO A 138 -9.20 -9.22 -14.63
C PRO A 138 -7.81 -8.67 -14.30
N PRO A 139 -6.74 -9.49 -14.30
CA PRO A 139 -5.38 -9.01 -14.10
C PRO A 139 -5.02 -7.86 -15.04
N SER A 140 -4.32 -6.86 -14.53
CA SER A 140 -3.90 -5.70 -15.33
C SER A 140 -2.69 -6.03 -16.21
N ASN A 141 -2.65 -5.43 -17.41
CA ASN A 141 -1.48 -5.47 -18.30
C ASN A 141 -0.53 -4.27 -18.10
N ASP A 142 -0.95 -3.28 -17.31
CA ASP A 142 -0.12 -2.10 -17.01
C ASP A 142 1.10 -2.50 -16.17
N LYS A 143 2.23 -1.86 -16.42
CA LYS A 143 3.50 -2.10 -15.73
C LYS A 143 4.07 -0.82 -15.13
N PRO A 144 3.44 -0.28 -14.06
CA PRO A 144 3.87 0.99 -13.48
C PRO A 144 5.18 0.91 -12.71
N GLY A 145 5.61 -0.27 -12.34
CA GLY A 145 6.79 -0.50 -11.52
C GLY A 145 6.51 -1.43 -10.35
N VAL A 146 7.52 -1.70 -9.54
CA VAL A 146 7.47 -2.65 -8.43
C VAL A 146 7.43 -1.90 -7.10
N LEU A 147 6.36 -2.13 -6.33
CA LEU A 147 6.23 -1.68 -4.95
C LEU A 147 6.62 -2.83 -4.01
N LYS A 148 7.61 -2.58 -3.15
CA LYS A 148 8.03 -3.50 -2.09
C LYS A 148 7.78 -2.85 -0.74
N VAL A 149 7.26 -3.63 0.19
CA VAL A 149 7.07 -3.22 1.59
C VAL A 149 7.62 -4.31 2.48
N SER A 150 8.46 -3.94 3.42
CA SER A 150 8.98 -4.84 4.46
C SER A 150 8.67 -4.29 5.85
N VAL A 151 8.37 -5.19 6.78
CA VAL A 151 8.17 -4.87 8.19
C VAL A 151 9.34 -5.44 8.97
N VAL A 152 10.12 -4.59 9.59
CA VAL A 152 11.33 -4.94 10.35
C VAL A 152 11.33 -4.16 11.65
N ASN A 153 11.32 -4.85 12.79
CA ASN A 153 11.42 -4.21 14.12
C ASN A 153 10.42 -3.04 14.31
N GLU A 154 9.13 -3.27 14.04
CA GLU A 154 8.06 -2.26 14.16
C GLU A 154 8.20 -1.06 13.21
N LYS A 155 9.04 -1.17 12.20
CA LYS A 155 9.16 -0.20 11.12
C LYS A 155 8.71 -0.81 9.80
N MET A 156 8.01 -0.01 9.02
CA MET A 156 7.77 -0.30 7.62
C MET A 156 8.73 0.47 6.75
N VAL A 157 9.39 -0.27 5.86
CA VAL A 157 10.24 0.31 4.81
C VAL A 157 9.60 -0.03 3.48
N ALA A 158 9.32 1.00 2.68
CA ALA A 158 8.75 0.82 1.35
C ALA A 158 9.69 1.38 0.28
N THR A 159 9.77 0.67 -0.84
CA THR A 159 10.47 1.13 -2.04
C THR A 159 9.55 0.98 -3.25
N PHE A 160 9.54 1.98 -4.13
CA PHE A 160 8.80 1.93 -5.38
C PHE A 160 9.74 2.25 -6.55
N ALA A 161 10.05 1.23 -7.35
CA ALA A 161 10.81 1.36 -8.58
C ALA A 161 9.85 1.66 -9.73
N GLN A 162 9.51 2.95 -9.90
CA GLN A 162 8.56 3.42 -10.91
C GLN A 162 9.21 3.44 -12.30
N THR A 163 8.45 3.00 -13.32
CA THR A 163 8.95 2.94 -14.71
C THR A 163 9.23 4.33 -15.29
N ASN A 164 8.41 5.34 -14.96
CA ASN A 164 8.48 6.68 -15.55
C ASN A 164 9.08 7.75 -14.61
N GLY A 165 9.52 7.36 -13.41
CA GLY A 165 10.01 8.29 -12.39
C GLY A 165 8.92 9.20 -11.82
N GLY A 166 9.26 10.00 -10.82
CA GLY A 166 8.38 10.98 -10.19
C GLY A 166 8.36 10.87 -8.66
N ALA A 167 7.85 11.91 -8.01
CA ALA A 167 7.58 11.90 -6.58
C ALA A 167 6.24 11.21 -6.32
N ASN A 168 6.20 10.39 -5.28
CA ASN A 168 5.04 9.61 -4.91
C ASN A 168 4.61 9.90 -3.47
N ASP A 169 3.34 9.60 -3.19
CA ASP A 169 2.81 9.47 -1.84
C ASP A 169 2.53 7.98 -1.60
N LEU A 170 3.05 7.45 -0.50
CA LEU A 170 2.79 6.10 -0.01
C LEU A 170 1.63 6.14 0.98
N TYR A 171 0.73 5.19 0.85
CA TYR A 171 -0.31 4.89 1.83
C TYR A 171 -0.12 3.48 2.35
N ILE A 172 -0.30 3.28 3.66
CA ILE A 172 -0.25 1.96 4.30
C ILE A 172 -1.44 1.84 5.23
N ALA A 173 -2.21 0.77 5.05
CA ALA A 173 -3.37 0.44 5.86
C ALA A 173 -3.16 -0.90 6.59
N THR A 174 -3.62 -0.97 7.85
CA THR A 174 -3.83 -2.25 8.55
C THR A 174 -5.28 -2.69 8.37
N LEU A 175 -5.49 -3.98 8.16
CA LEU A 175 -6.79 -4.53 7.81
C LEU A 175 -7.27 -5.55 8.84
N GLY A 176 -8.53 -5.39 9.27
CA GLY A 176 -9.26 -6.34 10.10
C GLY A 176 -10.08 -7.32 9.28
N PHE A 177 -10.23 -8.53 9.83
CA PHE A 177 -11.00 -9.62 9.21
C PHE A 177 -11.84 -10.33 10.25
N ASP A 178 -12.92 -10.99 9.76
CA ASP A 178 -13.85 -11.74 10.60
C ASP A 178 -14.38 -10.93 11.78
N LEU A 179 -14.51 -9.61 11.58
CA LEU A 179 -15.01 -8.70 12.59
C LEU A 179 -16.53 -8.77 12.64
N ASN A 180 -17.07 -9.15 13.81
CA ASN A 180 -18.50 -9.31 14.01
C ASN A 180 -19.04 -8.23 14.92
N THR A 181 -20.14 -7.59 14.52
CA THR A 181 -20.80 -6.54 15.29
C THR A 181 -22.30 -6.78 15.35
N LYS A 182 -22.85 -6.76 16.56
CA LYS A 182 -24.31 -6.70 16.75
C LYS A 182 -24.74 -5.24 16.71
N VAL A 183 -25.40 -4.84 15.65
CA VAL A 183 -25.87 -3.46 15.45
C VAL A 183 -27.02 -3.14 16.39
N GLY A 184 -26.88 -2.09 17.22
CA GLY A 184 -27.85 -1.76 18.24
C GLY A 184 -28.94 -0.76 17.82
N ALA A 185 -28.70 0.02 16.74
CA ALA A 185 -29.64 1.04 16.26
C ALA A 185 -29.42 1.33 14.78
N GLY A 186 -30.15 2.30 14.21
CA GLY A 186 -30.09 2.64 12.78
C GLY A 186 -30.79 1.63 11.89
N GLU A 187 -30.57 1.70 10.58
CA GLU A 187 -31.29 0.90 9.58
C GLU A 187 -30.99 -0.61 9.67
N ASN A 188 -29.86 -1.00 10.23
CA ASN A 188 -29.47 -2.40 10.44
C ASN A 188 -29.66 -2.87 11.89
N SER A 189 -30.48 -2.17 12.70
CA SER A 189 -30.72 -2.52 14.10
C SER A 189 -31.10 -4.00 14.28
N GLY A 190 -30.49 -4.66 15.25
CA GLY A 190 -30.70 -6.07 15.57
C GLY A 190 -29.93 -7.08 14.73
N ARG A 191 -29.29 -6.65 13.64
CA ARG A 191 -28.50 -7.54 12.77
C ARG A 191 -27.11 -7.80 13.35
N ASN A 192 -26.57 -8.99 13.09
CA ASN A 192 -25.14 -9.28 13.21
C ASN A 192 -24.49 -9.08 11.85
N LEU A 193 -23.50 -8.19 11.77
CA LEU A 193 -22.76 -7.93 10.56
C LEU A 193 -21.34 -8.47 10.73
N ALA A 194 -20.92 -9.30 9.76
CA ALA A 194 -19.54 -9.79 9.65
C ALA A 194 -18.83 -8.98 8.56
N GLN A 195 -17.64 -8.49 8.86
CA GLN A 195 -16.90 -7.59 7.99
C GLN A 195 -15.45 -8.03 7.83
N ASP A 196 -14.94 -7.85 6.64
CA ASP A 196 -13.59 -8.19 6.20
C ASP A 196 -12.95 -7.02 5.46
N PHE A 197 -11.63 -7.04 5.39
CA PHE A 197 -10.84 -5.99 4.74
C PHE A 197 -11.04 -4.60 5.37
N VAL A 198 -11.53 -4.56 6.60
CA VAL A 198 -11.84 -3.30 7.32
C VAL A 198 -10.56 -2.53 7.56
N VAL A 199 -10.47 -1.30 7.06
CA VAL A 199 -9.35 -0.41 7.34
C VAL A 199 -9.42 0.03 8.80
N LEU A 200 -8.47 -0.44 9.61
CA LEU A 200 -8.33 -0.13 11.03
C LEU A 200 -7.43 1.08 11.27
N SER A 201 -6.43 1.26 10.41
CA SER A 201 -5.53 2.42 10.42
C SER A 201 -5.05 2.73 9.01
N LEU A 202 -4.72 3.99 8.76
CA LEU A 202 -4.12 4.45 7.51
C LEU A 202 -3.03 5.47 7.82
N ALA A 203 -1.83 5.24 7.30
CA ALA A 203 -0.74 6.18 7.33
C ALA A 203 -0.41 6.67 5.92
N LYS A 204 -0.01 7.93 5.80
CA LYS A 204 0.46 8.54 4.56
C LYS A 204 1.87 9.05 4.74
N GLN A 205 2.78 8.75 3.79
CA GLN A 205 4.16 9.20 3.80
C GLN A 205 4.61 9.62 2.41
N LYS A 206 5.35 10.72 2.30
CA LYS A 206 5.96 11.14 1.03
C LYS A 206 7.13 10.25 0.66
N MET A 207 7.26 9.95 -0.65
CA MET A 207 8.36 9.18 -1.24
C MET A 207 9.07 9.98 -2.33
N PRO A 208 9.80 11.04 -2.00
CA PRO A 208 10.41 11.92 -3.01
C PRO A 208 11.43 11.22 -3.91
N SER A 209 12.09 10.19 -3.39
CA SER A 209 13.10 9.37 -4.09
C SER A 209 12.70 7.92 -4.27
N GLY A 210 11.39 7.62 -4.25
CA GLY A 210 10.88 6.25 -4.35
C GLY A 210 11.12 5.39 -3.10
N GLN A 211 11.45 6.00 -1.97
CA GLN A 211 11.65 5.32 -0.68
C GLN A 211 10.93 6.06 0.44
N ALA A 212 10.39 5.30 1.39
CA ALA A 212 9.81 5.83 2.61
C ALA A 212 10.00 4.85 3.77
N GLU A 213 10.09 5.40 4.98
CA GLU A 213 10.11 4.65 6.24
C GLU A 213 9.09 5.28 7.17
N LEU A 214 8.34 4.44 7.89
CA LEU A 214 7.39 4.87 8.90
C LEU A 214 7.32 3.85 10.05
N ASN A 215 6.89 4.31 11.22
CA ASN A 215 6.64 3.43 12.34
C ASN A 215 5.38 2.60 12.06
N PHE A 216 5.45 1.31 12.34
CA PHE A 216 4.34 0.38 12.19
C PHE A 216 3.80 0.00 13.56
N ASN A 217 2.69 0.63 13.94
CA ASN A 217 1.90 0.22 15.09
C ASN A 217 0.67 -0.52 14.57
N SER A 218 0.64 -1.83 14.71
CA SER A 218 -0.54 -2.60 14.31
C SER A 218 -1.58 -2.61 15.42
N ASP A 219 -2.84 -2.36 15.05
CA ASP A 219 -3.98 -2.73 15.88
C ASP A 219 -3.96 -4.24 16.14
N SER A 220 -4.25 -4.68 17.36
CA SER A 220 -4.27 -6.12 17.71
C SER A 220 -5.28 -6.94 16.89
N ARG A 221 -6.26 -6.28 16.29
CA ARG A 221 -7.24 -6.88 15.36
C ARG A 221 -6.73 -6.98 13.93
N ALA A 222 -5.60 -6.35 13.60
CA ALA A 222 -5.04 -6.42 12.26
C ALA A 222 -4.61 -7.84 11.90
N ARG A 223 -4.96 -8.26 10.69
CA ARG A 223 -4.60 -9.57 10.13
C ARG A 223 -3.89 -9.45 8.79
N ALA A 224 -3.96 -8.29 8.14
CA ALA A 224 -3.27 -8.03 6.90
C ALA A 224 -2.80 -6.57 6.82
N VAL A 225 -1.91 -6.32 5.87
CA VAL A 225 -1.45 -4.99 5.47
C VAL A 225 -1.76 -4.80 4.01
N ALA A 226 -2.19 -3.60 3.65
CA ALA A 226 -2.25 -3.11 2.29
C ALA A 226 -1.40 -1.85 2.18
N ALA A 227 -0.69 -1.71 1.07
CA ALA A 227 0.04 -0.49 0.75
C ALA A 227 -0.18 -0.13 -0.71
N TRP A 228 -0.22 1.16 -1.01
CA TRP A 228 -0.29 1.64 -2.38
C TRP A 228 0.42 2.97 -2.53
N VAL A 229 0.79 3.28 -3.75
CA VAL A 229 1.41 4.55 -4.11
C VAL A 229 0.53 5.31 -5.09
N THR A 230 0.52 6.63 -4.94
CA THR A 230 -0.09 7.57 -5.88
C THR A 230 0.99 8.53 -6.39
N ALA A 231 0.73 9.26 -7.48
CA ALA A 231 1.54 10.44 -7.77
C ALA A 231 1.37 11.46 -6.64
N SER A 232 2.42 12.25 -6.37
CA SER A 232 2.39 13.21 -5.26
C SER A 232 1.20 14.16 -5.38
N ASN A 233 0.43 14.29 -4.29
CA ASN A 233 -0.80 15.07 -4.20
C ASN A 233 -1.95 14.60 -5.11
N GLN A 234 -1.87 13.38 -5.67
CA GLN A 234 -2.97 12.72 -6.37
C GLN A 234 -3.62 11.67 -5.48
N ILE A 235 -4.83 11.22 -5.86
CA ILE A 235 -5.55 10.18 -5.11
C ILE A 235 -5.58 8.84 -5.85
N GLU A 236 -5.39 8.85 -7.17
CA GLU A 236 -5.46 7.66 -8.00
C GLU A 236 -4.27 6.73 -7.75
N PRO A 237 -4.50 5.44 -7.41
CA PRO A 237 -3.42 4.47 -7.18
C PRO A 237 -2.64 4.18 -8.46
N ILE A 238 -1.32 4.13 -8.36
CA ILE A 238 -0.42 3.71 -9.43
C ILE A 238 -0.12 2.22 -9.31
N GLN A 239 0.20 1.77 -8.08
CA GLN A 239 0.54 0.39 -7.76
C GLN A 239 0.08 0.08 -6.34
N ALA A 240 -0.31 -1.17 -6.10
CA ALA A 240 -0.67 -1.64 -4.78
C ALA A 240 0.05 -2.96 -4.44
N VAL A 241 0.11 -3.28 -3.16
CA VAL A 241 0.60 -4.55 -2.62
C VAL A 241 -0.11 -4.83 -1.31
N GLY A 242 -0.28 -6.08 -0.97
CA GLY A 242 -0.85 -6.47 0.31
C GLY A 242 -0.49 -7.90 0.67
N GLY A 243 -0.84 -8.28 1.89
CA GLY A 243 -0.63 -9.64 2.37
C GLY A 243 -0.98 -9.80 3.84
N TRP A 244 -0.99 -11.07 4.28
CA TRP A 244 -1.35 -11.45 5.63
C TRP A 244 -0.22 -11.12 6.61
N LEU A 245 -0.59 -10.59 7.78
CA LEU A 245 0.27 -10.55 8.96
C LEU A 245 0.27 -11.94 9.62
N ARG A 246 1.43 -12.38 10.09
CA ARG A 246 1.59 -13.66 10.78
C ARG A 246 1.19 -13.55 12.25
#